data_42748e77d121af2f547116f634887227
#
_entry.id   42748e77d121af2f547116f634887227
#
_cell.length_a   1.000
_cell.length_b   1.000
_cell.length_c   1.000
_cell.angle_alpha   90.00
_cell.angle_beta   90.00
_cell.angle_gamma   90.00
#
_symmetry.space_group_name_H-M   'P 1'
#
loop_
_entity.id
_entity.type
_entity.pdbx_description
1 polymer ?
#
loop_
_entity_poly.entity_id
_entity_poly.type
_entity_poly.pdbx_seq_one_letter_code
_entity_poly.pdbx_strand_id
1 'polypeptide(L)'
;MTGGTIRERVVESAIAITVQDGWSSVTMARIAEAVGVSRQTVYNEIGSKPDLAQAVVLDELARVLAVVQSAFEAHPRDLRAGVRTAVRGVLEYGADDALVHAIVAGTHGADTDLLPLLTTSSEPLLEVAVEVVAARLAAYRPGSRDVRRVADLVVRVVLSHLMNPAASPARTASDLAWAVDRLLPT
;
A
#
# COMPACT_ATOMS: atom_id res chain seq x y z
N MET A 1 5.60 -11.46 23.02
CA MET A 1 4.23 -11.01 22.73
C MET A 1 4.21 -9.50 22.97
N THR A 2 4.45 -8.73 21.94
CA THR A 2 4.51 -7.26 21.97
C THR A 2 3.09 -6.75 22.14
N GLY A 3 2.81 -6.05 23.25
CA GLY A 3 1.48 -5.55 23.59
C GLY A 3 1.08 -4.36 22.70
N GLY A 4 0.65 -4.62 21.48
CA GLY A 4 0.01 -3.63 20.63
C GLY A 4 -1.31 -3.14 21.21
N THR A 5 -1.77 -1.97 20.77
CA THR A 5 -3.08 -1.41 21.13
C THR A 5 -4.21 -2.37 20.70
N ILE A 6 -5.39 -2.22 21.30
CA ILE A 6 -6.57 -3.01 20.89
C ILE A 6 -6.86 -2.76 19.39
N ARG A 7 -6.74 -1.53 18.93
CA ARG A 7 -6.91 -1.14 17.54
C ARG A 7 -5.96 -1.92 16.61
N GLU A 8 -4.68 -1.99 16.92
CA GLU A 8 -3.69 -2.75 16.13
C GLU A 8 -4.05 -4.24 16.07
N ARG A 9 -4.39 -4.85 17.21
CA ARG A 9 -4.80 -6.25 17.27
C ARG A 9 -6.09 -6.55 16.47
N VAL A 10 -7.02 -5.59 16.42
CA VAL A 10 -8.25 -5.68 15.61
C VAL A 10 -7.90 -5.69 14.13
N VAL A 11 -7.02 -4.78 13.67
CA VAL A 11 -6.56 -4.71 12.28
C VAL A 11 -5.79 -5.97 11.89
N GLU A 12 -4.83 -6.42 12.72
CA GLU A 12 -4.08 -7.67 12.48
C GLU A 12 -5.00 -8.89 12.37
N SER A 13 -6.01 -8.98 13.25
CA SER A 13 -7.00 -10.07 13.20
C SER A 13 -7.83 -10.02 11.91
N ALA A 14 -8.23 -8.82 11.45
CA ALA A 14 -8.95 -8.65 10.20
C ALA A 14 -8.11 -9.07 9.00
N ILE A 15 -6.82 -8.71 8.98
CA ILE A 15 -5.86 -9.14 7.94
C ILE A 15 -5.75 -10.67 7.93
N ALA A 16 -5.54 -11.30 9.08
CA ALA A 16 -5.41 -12.75 9.19
C ALA A 16 -6.66 -13.49 8.66
N ILE A 17 -7.85 -13.03 9.05
CA ILE A 17 -9.12 -13.60 8.57
C ILE A 17 -9.28 -13.39 7.06
N THR A 18 -8.90 -12.20 6.54
CA THR A 18 -8.98 -11.90 5.11
C THR A 18 -8.09 -12.82 4.29
N VAL A 19 -6.87 -13.06 4.74
CA VAL A 19 -5.92 -13.94 4.05
C VAL A 19 -6.39 -15.40 4.07
N GLN A 20 -6.98 -15.86 5.18
CA GLN A 20 -7.40 -17.25 5.33
C GLN A 20 -8.73 -17.55 4.63
N ASP A 21 -9.74 -16.69 4.79
CA ASP A 21 -11.13 -17.01 4.50
C ASP A 21 -11.81 -15.94 3.60
N GLY A 22 -11.09 -14.93 3.16
CA GLY A 22 -11.62 -13.80 2.39
C GLY A 22 -12.28 -12.72 3.26
N TRP A 23 -12.42 -11.51 2.69
CA TRP A 23 -12.98 -10.35 3.41
C TRP A 23 -14.45 -10.51 3.80
N SER A 24 -15.24 -11.27 3.04
CA SER A 24 -16.65 -11.60 3.37
C SER A 24 -16.76 -12.26 4.74
N SER A 25 -15.77 -13.06 5.12
CA SER A 25 -15.70 -13.76 6.40
C SER A 25 -15.31 -12.86 7.58
N VAL A 26 -14.88 -11.64 7.33
CA VAL A 26 -14.56 -10.64 8.36
C VAL A 26 -15.85 -10.08 8.96
N THR A 27 -16.09 -10.37 10.24
CA THR A 27 -17.21 -9.83 11.02
C THR A 27 -16.70 -9.26 12.34
N MET A 28 -17.38 -8.22 12.87
CA MET A 28 -17.04 -7.64 14.16
C MET A 28 -17.13 -8.66 15.31
N ALA A 29 -17.98 -9.70 15.17
CA ALA A 29 -18.09 -10.77 16.14
C ALA A 29 -16.86 -11.68 16.13
N ARG A 30 -16.42 -12.09 14.94
CA ARG A 30 -15.26 -12.96 14.77
C ARG A 30 -13.96 -12.29 15.21
N ILE A 31 -13.83 -10.99 14.91
CA ILE A 31 -12.69 -10.19 15.40
C ILE A 31 -12.71 -10.09 16.93
N ALA A 32 -13.87 -9.78 17.53
CA ALA A 32 -14.00 -9.68 18.98
C ALA A 32 -13.57 -10.97 19.69
N GLU A 33 -13.97 -12.12 19.13
CA GLU A 33 -13.57 -13.44 19.60
C GLU A 33 -12.05 -13.65 19.48
N ALA A 34 -11.47 -13.37 18.30
CA ALA A 34 -10.05 -13.57 18.03
C ALA A 34 -9.15 -12.67 18.89
N VAL A 35 -9.58 -11.43 19.14
CA VAL A 35 -8.84 -10.45 19.96
C VAL A 35 -9.08 -10.66 21.47
N GLY A 36 -10.16 -11.36 21.85
CA GLY A 36 -10.54 -11.60 23.24
C GLY A 36 -11.17 -10.36 23.91
N VAL A 37 -11.98 -9.61 23.17
CA VAL A 37 -12.70 -8.41 23.65
C VAL A 37 -14.18 -8.47 23.35
N SER A 38 -14.99 -7.54 23.88
CA SER A 38 -16.41 -7.45 23.50
C SER A 38 -16.57 -6.86 22.09
N ARG A 39 -17.69 -7.20 21.40
CA ARG A 39 -18.07 -6.55 20.12
C ARG A 39 -18.15 -5.03 20.28
N GLN A 40 -18.69 -4.55 21.39
CA GLN A 40 -18.79 -3.13 21.67
C GLN A 40 -17.41 -2.47 21.73
N THR A 41 -16.40 -3.15 22.29
CA THR A 41 -15.02 -2.68 22.28
C THR A 41 -14.49 -2.56 20.87
N VAL A 42 -14.72 -3.54 19.99
CA VAL A 42 -14.31 -3.46 18.58
C VAL A 42 -14.96 -2.28 17.89
N TYR A 43 -16.27 -2.07 18.06
CA TYR A 43 -16.97 -0.92 17.48
C TYR A 43 -16.45 0.42 18.02
N ASN A 44 -16.10 0.50 19.28
CA ASN A 44 -15.55 1.73 19.86
C ASN A 44 -14.14 2.05 19.33
N GLU A 45 -13.33 1.04 19.04
CA GLU A 45 -11.94 1.20 18.59
C GLU A 45 -11.83 1.49 17.09
N ILE A 46 -12.71 0.89 16.28
CA ILE A 46 -12.56 0.94 14.82
C ILE A 46 -13.76 1.56 14.10
N GLY A 47 -14.93 1.56 14.70
CA GLY A 47 -16.18 1.97 14.04
C GLY A 47 -16.87 0.83 13.32
N SER A 48 -17.22 1.04 12.06
CA SER A 48 -17.95 0.09 11.22
C SER A 48 -17.03 -0.86 10.43
N LYS A 49 -17.60 -1.85 9.73
CA LYS A 49 -16.84 -2.72 8.81
C LYS A 49 -16.15 -1.92 7.67
N PRO A 50 -16.76 -0.91 7.05
CA PRO A 50 -16.05 0.00 6.14
C PRO A 50 -14.87 0.73 6.77
N ASP A 51 -14.98 1.21 8.02
CA ASP A 51 -13.87 1.87 8.72
C ASP A 51 -12.73 0.88 8.99
N LEU A 52 -13.07 -0.37 9.30
CA LEU A 52 -12.08 -1.44 9.42
C LEU A 52 -11.40 -1.75 8.10
N ALA A 53 -12.14 -1.79 6.99
CA ALA A 53 -11.57 -1.97 5.66
C ALA A 53 -10.56 -0.88 5.33
N GLN A 54 -10.90 0.37 5.61
CA GLN A 54 -9.98 1.49 5.45
C GLN A 54 -8.73 1.36 6.34
N ALA A 55 -8.90 0.93 7.60
CA ALA A 55 -7.77 0.73 8.50
C ALA A 55 -6.82 -0.37 8.02
N VAL A 56 -7.35 -1.48 7.49
CA VAL A 56 -6.56 -2.57 6.90
C VAL A 56 -5.76 -2.07 5.69
N VAL A 57 -6.39 -1.32 4.78
CA VAL A 57 -5.70 -0.79 3.59
C VAL A 57 -4.66 0.27 3.96
N LEU A 58 -4.90 1.09 4.98
CA LEU A 58 -3.93 2.07 5.48
C LEU A 58 -2.72 1.38 6.14
N ASP A 59 -2.93 0.30 6.87
CA ASP A 59 -1.84 -0.49 7.47
C ASP A 59 -0.95 -1.10 6.39
N GLU A 60 -1.57 -1.66 5.34
CA GLU A 60 -0.85 -2.20 4.19
C GLU A 60 -0.08 -1.12 3.41
N LEU A 61 -0.70 0.04 3.18
CA LEU A 61 -0.02 1.18 2.58
C LEU A 61 1.21 1.61 3.39
N ALA A 62 1.11 1.62 4.72
CA ALA A 62 2.25 1.96 5.57
C ALA A 62 3.44 0.99 5.39
N ARG A 63 3.18 -0.31 5.20
CA ARG A 63 4.20 -1.32 4.91
C ARG A 63 4.86 -1.08 3.54
N VAL A 64 4.05 -0.83 2.52
CA VAL A 64 4.55 -0.48 1.18
C VAL A 64 5.42 0.79 1.23
N LEU A 65 4.98 1.82 1.94
CA LEU A 65 5.75 3.07 2.08
C LEU A 65 7.05 2.88 2.87
N ALA A 66 7.11 1.94 3.80
CA ALA A 66 8.37 1.57 4.47
C ALA A 66 9.38 0.96 3.49
N VAL A 67 8.94 0.14 2.53
CA VAL A 67 9.80 -0.38 1.45
C VAL A 67 10.35 0.79 0.61
N VAL A 68 9.51 1.74 0.23
CA VAL A 68 9.92 2.94 -0.51
C VAL A 68 10.96 3.73 0.27
N GLN A 69 10.70 3.99 1.54
CA GLN A 69 11.61 4.75 2.41
C GLN A 69 12.98 4.09 2.48
N SER A 70 13.04 2.80 2.81
CA SER A 70 14.28 2.03 2.92
C SER A 70 15.09 2.06 1.62
N ALA A 71 14.41 1.97 0.47
CA ALA A 71 15.06 2.02 -0.84
C ALA A 71 15.75 3.37 -1.10
N PHE A 72 15.12 4.48 -0.77
CA PHE A 72 15.73 5.81 -0.94
C PHE A 72 16.83 6.07 0.09
N GLU A 73 16.70 5.57 1.31
CA GLU A 73 17.75 5.65 2.34
C GLU A 73 19.01 4.88 1.95
N ALA A 74 18.87 3.75 1.22
CA ALA A 74 19.99 2.99 0.69
C ALA A 74 20.73 3.69 -0.46
N HIS A 75 20.11 4.66 -1.13
CA HIS A 75 20.67 5.36 -2.29
C HIS A 75 20.62 6.89 -2.17
N PRO A 76 21.20 7.51 -1.12
CA PRO A 76 20.96 8.94 -0.77
C PRO A 76 21.47 9.94 -1.80
N ARG A 77 22.29 9.51 -2.79
CA ARG A 77 22.89 10.37 -3.82
C ARG A 77 22.57 9.94 -5.25
N ASP A 78 21.84 8.86 -5.43
CA ASP A 78 21.50 8.28 -6.74
C ASP A 78 19.98 8.12 -6.85
N LEU A 79 19.33 9.15 -7.42
CA LEU A 79 17.89 9.15 -7.66
C LEU A 79 17.44 7.94 -8.46
N ARG A 80 18.18 7.61 -9.54
CA ARG A 80 17.83 6.53 -10.44
C ARG A 80 17.90 5.17 -9.75
N ALA A 81 18.94 4.95 -8.95
CA ALA A 81 19.05 3.73 -8.14
C ALA A 81 17.97 3.67 -7.06
N GLY A 82 17.68 4.78 -6.37
CA GLY A 82 16.62 4.88 -5.37
C GLY A 82 15.26 4.53 -5.95
N VAL A 83 14.87 5.14 -7.06
CA VAL A 83 13.60 4.84 -7.74
C VAL A 83 13.54 3.38 -8.19
N ARG A 84 14.60 2.87 -8.83
CA ARG A 84 14.64 1.48 -9.28
C ARG A 84 14.48 0.49 -8.12
N THR A 85 15.17 0.72 -7.02
CA THR A 85 15.10 -0.14 -5.84
C THR A 85 13.72 -0.06 -5.19
N ALA A 86 13.15 1.14 -5.06
CA ALA A 86 11.81 1.35 -4.50
C ALA A 86 10.73 0.64 -5.34
N VAL A 87 10.68 0.91 -6.64
CA VAL A 87 9.68 0.31 -7.54
C VAL A 87 9.80 -1.21 -7.56
N ARG A 88 11.02 -1.73 -7.70
CA ARG A 88 11.24 -3.18 -7.66
C ARG A 88 10.79 -3.79 -6.34
N GLY A 89 11.20 -3.20 -5.22
CA GLY A 89 10.83 -3.69 -3.89
C GLY A 89 9.33 -3.69 -3.64
N VAL A 90 8.61 -2.65 -4.06
CA VAL A 90 7.15 -2.59 -3.94
C VAL A 90 6.46 -3.65 -4.80
N LEU A 91 6.92 -3.86 -6.04
CA LEU A 91 6.32 -4.87 -6.92
C LEU A 91 6.63 -6.31 -6.46
N GLU A 92 7.83 -6.57 -5.95
CA GLU A 92 8.21 -7.85 -5.35
C GLU A 92 7.40 -8.10 -4.06
N TYR A 93 7.31 -7.09 -3.18
CA TYR A 93 6.49 -7.15 -1.97
C TYR A 93 5.03 -7.50 -2.30
N GLY A 94 4.41 -6.79 -3.23
CA GLY A 94 3.02 -7.04 -3.61
C GLY A 94 2.80 -8.39 -4.31
N ALA A 95 3.84 -8.93 -4.98
CA ALA A 95 3.77 -10.27 -5.58
C ALA A 95 3.86 -11.41 -4.54
N ASP A 96 4.45 -11.15 -3.36
CA ASP A 96 4.62 -12.14 -2.30
C ASP A 96 3.60 -11.96 -1.16
N ASP A 97 2.93 -10.80 -1.08
CA ASP A 97 2.02 -10.50 0.02
C ASP A 97 0.63 -11.11 -0.16
N ALA A 98 0.23 -11.92 0.84
CA ALA A 98 -1.03 -12.65 0.82
C ALA A 98 -2.27 -11.74 0.90
N LEU A 99 -2.18 -10.59 1.59
CA LEU A 99 -3.27 -9.62 1.68
C LEU A 99 -3.46 -8.89 0.35
N VAL A 100 -2.36 -8.44 -0.29
CA VAL A 100 -2.41 -7.86 -1.64
C VAL A 100 -3.05 -8.84 -2.62
N HIS A 101 -2.65 -10.12 -2.59
CA HIS A 101 -3.26 -11.16 -3.40
C HIS A 101 -4.75 -11.34 -3.10
N ALA A 102 -5.16 -11.39 -1.83
CA ALA A 102 -6.56 -11.52 -1.45
C ALA A 102 -7.41 -10.32 -1.94
N ILE A 103 -6.87 -9.11 -1.85
CA ILE A 103 -7.52 -7.89 -2.32
C ILE A 103 -7.65 -7.90 -3.85
N VAL A 104 -6.58 -8.26 -4.57
CA VAL A 104 -6.58 -8.34 -6.04
C VAL A 104 -7.47 -9.49 -6.55
N ALA A 105 -7.41 -10.67 -5.91
CA ALA A 105 -8.26 -11.81 -6.27
C ALA A 105 -9.76 -11.56 -6.02
N GLY A 106 -10.10 -10.79 -4.98
CA GLY A 106 -11.47 -10.34 -4.70
C GLY A 106 -12.09 -9.51 -5.82
N THR A 107 -11.29 -8.99 -6.76
CA THR A 107 -11.79 -8.29 -7.96
C THR A 107 -12.61 -9.18 -8.90
N HIS A 108 -12.47 -10.50 -8.79
CA HIS A 108 -13.13 -11.49 -9.65
C HIS A 108 -14.24 -12.26 -8.92
N GLY A 109 -14.59 -11.91 -7.67
CA GLY A 109 -15.55 -12.61 -6.82
C GLY A 109 -16.56 -11.71 -6.10
N ALA A 110 -17.35 -12.29 -5.19
CA ALA A 110 -18.37 -11.59 -4.41
C ALA A 110 -17.83 -10.64 -3.32
N ASP A 111 -16.52 -10.60 -3.09
CA ASP A 111 -15.86 -9.81 -2.04
C ASP A 111 -15.44 -8.41 -2.55
N THR A 112 -16.43 -7.56 -2.84
CA THR A 112 -16.22 -6.26 -3.47
C THR A 112 -15.92 -5.12 -2.49
N ASP A 113 -15.97 -5.33 -1.18
CA ASP A 113 -15.89 -4.23 -0.19
C ASP A 113 -14.50 -3.57 -0.10
N LEU A 114 -13.40 -4.30 -0.37
CA LEU A 114 -12.05 -3.75 -0.36
C LEU A 114 -11.65 -3.12 -1.69
N LEU A 115 -12.18 -3.60 -2.80
CA LEU A 115 -11.85 -3.13 -4.14
C LEU A 115 -12.15 -1.64 -4.35
N PRO A 116 -13.31 -1.08 -3.93
CA PRO A 116 -13.59 0.34 -4.08
C PRO A 116 -12.54 1.23 -3.41
N LEU A 117 -11.94 0.81 -2.30
CA LEU A 117 -10.88 1.55 -1.62
C LEU A 117 -9.60 1.65 -2.44
N LEU A 118 -9.35 0.69 -3.33
CA LEU A 118 -8.20 0.70 -4.23
C LEU A 118 -8.49 1.28 -5.62
N THR A 119 -9.75 1.41 -6.01
CA THR A 119 -10.13 1.83 -7.38
C THR A 119 -10.94 3.11 -7.41
N THR A 120 -12.16 3.11 -6.85
CA THR A 120 -13.10 4.23 -6.95
C THR A 120 -13.06 5.19 -5.77
N SER A 121 -12.62 4.73 -4.60
CA SER A 121 -12.46 5.53 -3.37
C SER A 121 -10.98 5.61 -2.94
N SER A 122 -10.06 5.39 -3.88
CA SER A 122 -8.61 5.35 -3.62
C SER A 122 -7.96 6.73 -3.52
N GLU A 123 -8.69 7.79 -3.85
CA GLU A 123 -8.11 9.15 -3.96
C GLU A 123 -7.34 9.57 -2.71
N PRO A 124 -7.84 9.41 -1.47
CA PRO A 124 -7.07 9.76 -0.27
C PRO A 124 -5.82 8.89 -0.07
N LEU A 125 -5.89 7.59 -0.41
CA LEU A 125 -4.76 6.66 -0.30
C LEU A 125 -3.67 6.98 -1.32
N LEU A 126 -4.08 7.24 -2.56
CA LEU A 126 -3.17 7.66 -3.63
C LEU A 126 -2.51 9.00 -3.29
N GLU A 127 -3.24 9.93 -2.71
CA GLU A 127 -2.69 11.22 -2.29
C GLU A 127 -1.60 11.06 -1.25
N VAL A 128 -1.80 10.23 -0.22
CA VAL A 128 -0.76 9.89 0.77
C VAL A 128 0.48 9.28 0.10
N ALA A 129 0.30 8.32 -0.79
CA ALA A 129 1.41 7.69 -1.52
C ALA A 129 2.16 8.71 -2.38
N VAL A 130 1.43 9.55 -3.12
CA VAL A 130 2.01 10.61 -3.97
C VAL A 130 2.80 11.61 -3.14
N GLU A 131 2.28 12.07 -2.00
CA GLU A 131 3.00 13.01 -1.14
C GLU A 131 4.29 12.41 -0.59
N VAL A 132 4.28 11.16 -0.13
CA VAL A 132 5.48 10.50 0.37
C VAL A 132 6.52 10.34 -0.74
N VAL A 133 6.13 9.86 -1.92
CA VAL A 133 7.04 9.70 -3.07
C VAL A 133 7.56 11.06 -3.53
N ALA A 134 6.70 12.08 -3.63
CA ALA A 134 7.10 13.43 -4.01
C ALA A 134 8.14 14.02 -3.03
N ALA A 135 7.95 13.84 -1.72
CA ALA A 135 8.91 14.27 -0.72
C ALA A 135 10.29 13.61 -0.91
N ARG A 136 10.31 12.31 -1.27
CA ARG A 136 11.57 11.60 -1.57
C ARG A 136 12.24 12.12 -2.84
N LEU A 137 11.48 12.32 -3.92
CA LEU A 137 12.02 12.87 -5.17
C LEU A 137 12.53 14.31 -5.01
N ALA A 138 11.83 15.13 -4.23
CA ALA A 138 12.22 16.51 -3.95
C ALA A 138 13.59 16.63 -3.27
N ALA A 139 13.96 15.66 -2.43
CA ALA A 139 15.27 15.62 -1.80
C ALA A 139 16.44 15.54 -2.82
N TYR A 140 16.19 14.92 -3.99
CA TYR A 140 17.20 14.83 -5.08
C TYR A 140 17.08 15.96 -6.11
N ARG A 141 15.92 16.59 -6.21
CA ARG A 141 15.63 17.66 -7.20
C ARG A 141 14.97 18.86 -6.52
N PRO A 142 15.70 19.54 -5.64
CA PRO A 142 15.17 20.70 -4.90
C PRO A 142 14.74 21.80 -5.89
N GLY A 143 13.52 22.32 -5.68
CA GLY A 143 12.97 23.40 -6.51
C GLY A 143 12.31 22.96 -7.83
N SER A 144 12.36 21.69 -8.21
CA SER A 144 11.63 21.21 -9.38
C SER A 144 10.12 21.25 -9.14
N ARG A 145 9.38 21.89 -10.06
CA ARG A 145 7.91 22.01 -9.99
C ARG A 145 7.19 20.75 -10.43
N ASP A 146 7.88 19.83 -11.09
CA ASP A 146 7.28 18.62 -11.67
C ASP A 146 7.35 17.39 -10.74
N VAL A 147 8.00 17.52 -9.59
CA VAL A 147 8.19 16.40 -8.64
C VAL A 147 6.88 15.71 -8.27
N ARG A 148 5.84 16.50 -7.91
CA ARG A 148 4.53 15.94 -7.54
C ARG A 148 3.84 15.26 -8.72
N ARG A 149 3.92 15.85 -9.91
CA ARG A 149 3.37 15.26 -11.15
C ARG A 149 4.06 13.94 -11.49
N VAL A 150 5.38 13.89 -11.40
CA VAL A 150 6.17 12.67 -11.65
C VAL A 150 5.88 11.61 -10.58
N ALA A 151 5.74 12.00 -9.31
CA ALA A 151 5.35 11.09 -8.24
C ALA A 151 3.97 10.45 -8.51
N ASP A 152 2.97 11.25 -8.91
CA ASP A 152 1.64 10.75 -9.26
C ASP A 152 1.69 9.72 -10.41
N LEU A 153 2.45 10.02 -11.47
CA LEU A 153 2.66 9.08 -12.58
C LEU A 153 3.29 7.76 -12.11
N VAL A 154 4.35 7.84 -11.30
CA VAL A 154 5.03 6.64 -10.78
C VAL A 154 4.10 5.80 -9.92
N VAL A 155 3.38 6.42 -8.96
CA VAL A 155 2.45 5.73 -8.08
C VAL A 155 1.35 5.02 -8.87
N ARG A 156 0.74 5.68 -9.86
CA ARG A 156 -0.32 5.08 -10.69
C ARG A 156 0.19 3.93 -11.55
N VAL A 157 1.38 4.05 -12.13
CA VAL A 157 1.97 2.97 -12.93
C VAL A 157 2.31 1.77 -12.05
N VAL A 158 2.89 1.99 -10.86
CA VAL A 158 3.17 0.92 -9.90
C VAL A 158 1.88 0.23 -9.48
N LEU A 159 0.84 0.98 -9.10
CA LEU A 159 -0.46 0.42 -8.73
C LEU A 159 -1.06 -0.40 -9.88
N SER A 160 -1.00 0.10 -11.11
CA SER A 160 -1.45 -0.64 -12.29
C SER A 160 -0.73 -1.98 -12.45
N HIS A 161 0.59 -2.04 -12.20
CA HIS A 161 1.36 -3.28 -12.29
C HIS A 161 1.14 -4.22 -11.10
N LEU A 162 0.80 -3.72 -9.92
CA LEU A 162 0.35 -4.54 -8.79
C LEU A 162 -0.97 -5.23 -9.11
N MET A 163 -1.89 -4.51 -9.76
CA MET A 163 -3.22 -5.04 -10.12
C MET A 163 -3.17 -5.96 -11.36
N ASN A 164 -2.30 -5.67 -12.31
CA ASN A 164 -2.18 -6.40 -13.58
C ASN A 164 -0.71 -6.42 -14.04
N PRO A 165 0.10 -7.39 -13.61
CA PRO A 165 1.51 -7.48 -13.97
C PRO A 165 1.70 -7.69 -15.48
N ALA A 166 2.19 -6.69 -16.20
CA ALA A 166 2.46 -6.74 -17.65
C ALA A 166 3.94 -7.06 -17.95
N ALA A 167 4.83 -6.91 -16.98
CA ALA A 167 6.26 -7.17 -17.09
C ALA A 167 6.85 -7.62 -15.74
N SER A 168 8.09 -8.10 -15.75
CA SER A 168 8.77 -8.44 -14.49
C SER A 168 9.02 -7.18 -13.63
N PRO A 169 9.02 -7.30 -12.29
CA PRO A 169 9.33 -6.20 -11.38
C PRO A 169 10.64 -5.48 -11.74
N ALA A 170 11.67 -6.22 -12.11
CA ALA A 170 12.97 -5.66 -12.49
C ALA A 170 12.91 -4.80 -13.76
N ARG A 171 12.11 -5.21 -14.76
CA ARG A 171 11.94 -4.45 -16.00
C ARG A 171 11.15 -3.18 -15.75
N THR A 172 10.00 -3.29 -15.11
CA THR A 172 9.17 -2.13 -14.77
C THR A 172 9.95 -1.10 -13.93
N ALA A 173 10.72 -1.57 -12.94
CA ALA A 173 11.56 -0.71 -12.13
C ALA A 173 12.64 0.02 -12.95
N SER A 174 13.25 -0.64 -13.92
CA SER A 174 14.26 -0.04 -14.79
C SER A 174 13.66 1.01 -15.71
N ASP A 175 12.49 0.73 -16.28
CA ASP A 175 11.77 1.62 -17.19
C ASP A 175 11.27 2.88 -16.45
N LEU A 176 10.69 2.72 -15.24
CA LEU A 176 10.27 3.85 -14.42
C LEU A 176 11.45 4.69 -13.92
N ALA A 177 12.55 4.06 -13.49
CA ALA A 177 13.73 4.79 -13.06
C ALA A 177 14.35 5.63 -14.23
N TRP A 178 14.34 5.07 -15.44
CA TRP A 178 14.74 5.81 -16.64
C TRP A 178 13.80 7.00 -16.93
N ALA A 179 12.48 6.80 -16.83
CA ALA A 179 11.50 7.85 -17.06
C ALA A 179 11.62 9.00 -16.04
N VAL A 180 11.73 8.67 -14.75
CA VAL A 180 11.90 9.66 -13.67
C VAL A 180 13.16 10.51 -13.89
N ASP A 181 14.28 9.88 -14.25
CA ASP A 181 15.55 10.59 -14.51
C ASP A 181 15.44 11.55 -15.70
N ARG A 182 14.61 11.24 -16.70
CA ARG A 182 14.34 12.11 -17.85
C ARG A 182 13.34 13.24 -17.56
N LEU A 183 12.34 12.95 -16.74
CA LEU A 183 11.29 13.92 -16.38
C LEU A 183 11.76 14.90 -15.30
N LEU A 184 12.75 14.51 -14.49
CA LEU A 184 13.35 15.34 -13.44
C LEU A 184 14.86 15.52 -13.72
N PRO A 185 15.24 16.28 -14.75
CA PRO A 185 16.64 16.54 -15.05
C PRO A 185 17.32 17.31 -13.90
N THR A 186 18.65 17.19 -13.82
CA THR A 186 19.50 17.94 -12.86
C THR A 186 19.51 19.42 -13.14
#